data_4538ea2e11b7f601407ff97f7cbf9f5d
#
_entry.id   4538ea2e11b7f601407ff97f7cbf9f5d
#
_cell.length_a   1.000
_cell.length_b   1.000
_cell.length_c   1.000
_cell.angle_alpha   90.00
_cell.angle_beta   90.00
_cell.angle_gamma   90.00
#
_symmetry.space_group_name_H-M   'P 1'
#
loop_
_entity.id
_entity.type
_entity.pdbx_description
1 polymer ?
#
loop_
_entity_poly.entity_id
_entity_poly.type
_entity_poly.pdbx_seq_one_letter_code
_entity_poly.pdbx_strand_id
1 'polypeptide(L)'
;IRDSLDAPLRARVADVCTQAVSTFAARPPLRARHSAALRSTGEGVCIMDYADGSVTHAPHVVGREMSAFAVAVPEDFSAQEEKAIADIRQRQRFIDDACHSFGTDSLRLLPDAQQRVLDWLKAVHKVYGEEGRPSISAATEWMAFYEEETERVEKFARCLRSHRGAELFPILLQSQSSLANIYGLDSAEKLAELVTVRGAVAGRSAHAGTSNAVIAYVPAKSAHNFAADLAEDGLLVVELQPGEAARGEG
;
A
#
# COMPACT_ATOMS: atom_id res chain seq x y z
N ILE A 1 10.74 -12.49 -27.71
CA ILE A 1 11.57 -12.59 -26.50
C ILE A 1 11.17 -13.90 -25.83
N ARG A 2 11.93 -15.00 -26.16
CA ARG A 2 11.60 -16.36 -25.70
C ARG A 2 12.31 -16.76 -24.40
N ASP A 3 13.11 -15.88 -23.81
CA ASP A 3 13.86 -16.22 -22.62
C ASP A 3 13.06 -15.84 -21.36
N SER A 4 13.04 -16.74 -20.40
CA SER A 4 12.48 -16.47 -19.07
C SER A 4 13.15 -15.21 -18.54
N LEU A 5 12.39 -14.14 -18.38
CA LEU A 5 12.87 -12.90 -17.77
C LEU A 5 13.53 -13.23 -16.43
N ASP A 6 14.84 -13.00 -16.30
CA ASP A 6 15.54 -13.15 -15.03
C ASP A 6 15.08 -12.08 -14.02
N ALA A 7 15.44 -12.24 -12.76
CA ALA A 7 15.00 -11.36 -11.71
C ALA A 7 15.40 -9.88 -11.91
N PRO A 8 16.63 -9.55 -12.36
CA PRO A 8 17.02 -8.18 -12.69
C PRO A 8 16.21 -7.58 -13.83
N LEU A 9 15.95 -8.34 -14.87
CA LEU A 9 15.17 -7.86 -16.02
C LEU A 9 13.71 -7.62 -15.64
N ARG A 10 13.11 -8.48 -14.83
CA ARG A 10 11.76 -8.29 -14.28
C ARG A 10 11.66 -7.01 -13.43
N ALA A 11 12.68 -6.70 -12.61
CA ALA A 11 12.75 -5.46 -11.85
C ALA A 11 12.77 -4.23 -12.78
N ARG A 12 13.63 -4.24 -13.80
CA ARG A 12 13.71 -3.15 -14.78
C ARG A 12 12.41 -2.96 -15.56
N VAL A 13 11.75 -4.06 -15.97
CA VAL A 13 10.45 -3.99 -16.65
C VAL A 13 9.39 -3.39 -15.72
N ALA A 14 9.37 -3.75 -14.44
CA ALA A 14 8.46 -3.15 -13.46
C ALA A 14 8.67 -1.63 -13.33
N ASP A 15 9.93 -1.17 -13.30
CA ASP A 15 10.25 0.26 -13.24
C ASP A 15 9.83 0.99 -14.51
N VAL A 16 10.11 0.43 -15.69
CA VAL A 16 9.66 0.99 -16.98
C VAL A 16 8.13 1.09 -17.05
N CYS A 17 7.41 0.04 -16.62
CA CYS A 17 5.94 0.08 -16.54
C CYS A 17 5.46 1.17 -15.58
N THR A 18 6.10 1.33 -14.44
CA THR A 18 5.77 2.37 -13.47
C THR A 18 5.97 3.76 -14.08
N GLN A 19 7.09 4.00 -14.75
CA GLN A 19 7.38 5.28 -15.42
C GLN A 19 6.39 5.57 -16.55
N ALA A 20 6.09 4.58 -17.39
CA ALA A 20 5.13 4.74 -18.46
C ALA A 20 3.73 5.08 -17.93
N VAL A 21 3.26 4.36 -16.90
CA VAL A 21 1.96 4.65 -16.28
C VAL A 21 1.98 6.01 -15.61
N SER A 22 3.05 6.44 -14.94
CA SER A 22 3.13 7.75 -14.30
C SER A 22 3.03 8.91 -15.29
N THR A 23 3.45 8.68 -16.53
CA THR A 23 3.41 9.70 -17.60
C THR A 23 2.01 9.88 -18.19
N PHE A 24 1.24 8.80 -18.28
CA PHE A 24 -0.01 8.79 -19.05
C PHE A 24 -1.26 8.58 -18.18
N ALA A 25 -1.14 8.05 -16.97
CA ALA A 25 -2.30 7.81 -16.12
C ALA A 25 -2.72 9.06 -15.35
N ALA A 26 -4.03 9.24 -15.22
CA ALA A 26 -4.59 10.29 -14.37
C ALA A 26 -4.25 10.08 -12.89
N ARG A 27 -4.18 8.82 -12.46
CA ARG A 27 -3.85 8.43 -11.08
C ARG A 27 -2.37 8.11 -10.92
N PRO A 28 -1.74 8.51 -9.79
CA PRO A 28 -0.36 8.12 -9.50
C PRO A 28 -0.23 6.59 -9.45
N PRO A 29 0.77 6.00 -10.14
CA PRO A 29 0.97 4.56 -10.09
C PRO A 29 1.51 4.13 -8.72
N LEU A 30 1.11 2.94 -8.29
CA LEU A 30 1.78 2.25 -7.19
C LEU A 30 2.86 1.34 -7.77
N ARG A 31 4.12 1.65 -7.49
CA ARG A 31 5.29 0.83 -7.89
C ARG A 31 5.13 -0.63 -7.47
N ALA A 32 4.55 -0.87 -6.29
CA ALA A 32 4.28 -2.20 -5.77
C ALA A 32 3.42 -3.07 -6.69
N ARG A 33 2.47 -2.50 -7.42
CA ARG A 33 1.59 -3.26 -8.34
C ARG A 33 2.36 -3.88 -9.49
N HIS A 34 3.23 -3.10 -10.15
CA HIS A 34 4.04 -3.59 -11.26
C HIS A 34 5.09 -4.61 -10.79
N SER A 35 5.71 -4.34 -9.63
CA SER A 35 6.62 -5.29 -9.00
C SER A 35 5.93 -6.60 -8.63
N ALA A 36 4.73 -6.55 -8.05
CA ALA A 36 3.95 -7.74 -7.72
C ALA A 36 3.57 -8.51 -9.00
N ALA A 37 3.05 -7.83 -10.02
CA ALA A 37 2.64 -8.46 -11.27
C ALA A 37 3.77 -9.23 -11.97
N LEU A 38 5.02 -8.79 -11.81
CA LEU A 38 6.17 -9.38 -12.51
C LEU A 38 7.04 -10.28 -11.63
N ARG A 39 6.98 -10.14 -10.30
CA ARG A 39 7.92 -10.77 -9.36
C ARG A 39 7.24 -11.63 -8.30
N SER A 40 5.90 -11.68 -8.25
CA SER A 40 5.17 -12.55 -7.31
C SER A 40 5.32 -14.03 -7.66
N THR A 41 4.98 -14.86 -6.69
CA THR A 41 4.80 -16.29 -6.86
C THR A 41 3.43 -16.66 -6.30
N GLY A 42 2.76 -17.66 -6.87
CA GLY A 42 1.47 -18.12 -6.36
C GLY A 42 1.51 -18.74 -4.96
N GLU A 43 2.71 -18.96 -4.42
CA GLU A 43 2.90 -19.65 -3.15
C GLU A 43 3.15 -18.71 -1.95
N GLY A 44 3.31 -17.40 -2.18
CA GLY A 44 3.70 -16.51 -1.10
C GLY A 44 3.34 -15.04 -1.29
N VAL A 45 3.50 -14.29 -0.21
CA VAL A 45 3.41 -12.84 -0.19
C VAL A 45 4.77 -12.25 -0.56
N CYS A 46 4.79 -11.30 -1.50
CA CYS A 46 5.99 -10.57 -1.86
C CYS A 46 6.28 -9.45 -0.85
N ILE A 47 7.47 -9.46 -0.30
CA ILE A 47 8.02 -8.39 0.53
C ILE A 47 9.05 -7.65 -0.33
N MET A 48 8.74 -6.41 -0.68
CA MET A 48 9.55 -5.58 -1.57
C MET A 48 10.29 -4.52 -0.76
N ASP A 49 11.60 -4.48 -0.90
CA ASP A 49 12.42 -3.42 -0.34
C ASP A 49 12.88 -2.48 -1.45
N TYR A 50 12.40 -1.25 -1.42
CA TYR A 50 12.75 -0.25 -2.44
C TYR A 50 14.09 0.45 -2.19
N ALA A 51 14.72 0.19 -1.06
CA ALA A 51 16.05 0.71 -0.76
C ALA A 51 17.14 0.01 -1.59
N ASP A 52 16.96 -1.29 -1.86
CA ASP A 52 17.89 -2.09 -2.66
C ASP A 52 17.23 -2.83 -3.84
N GLY A 53 15.92 -2.64 -4.03
CA GLY A 53 15.14 -3.29 -5.07
C GLY A 53 14.91 -4.78 -4.87
N SER A 54 15.23 -5.31 -3.68
CA SER A 54 15.06 -6.73 -3.38
C SER A 54 13.59 -7.14 -3.25
N VAL A 55 13.30 -8.39 -3.57
CA VAL A 55 12.01 -9.04 -3.28
C VAL A 55 12.27 -10.35 -2.60
N THR A 56 11.69 -10.51 -1.43
CA THR A 56 11.67 -11.76 -0.70
C THR A 56 10.23 -12.26 -0.56
N HIS A 57 10.06 -13.52 -0.24
CA HIS A 57 8.75 -14.14 -0.13
C HIS A 57 8.52 -14.66 1.29
N ALA A 58 7.28 -14.63 1.73
CA ALA A 58 6.81 -15.22 2.97
C ALA A 58 5.55 -16.03 2.72
N PRO A 59 5.23 -17.03 3.54
CA PRO A 59 4.00 -17.80 3.40
C PRO A 59 2.77 -16.89 3.46
N HIS A 60 1.74 -17.25 2.65
CA HIS A 60 0.43 -16.52 2.63
C HIS A 60 -0.43 -17.00 3.82
N VAL A 61 -1.28 -16.13 4.37
CA VAL A 61 -2.30 -16.45 5.37
C VAL A 61 -3.60 -16.97 4.76
N VAL A 62 -3.81 -16.73 3.47
CA VAL A 62 -4.99 -17.19 2.74
C VAL A 62 -4.86 -18.68 2.40
N GLY A 63 -5.88 -19.44 2.66
CA GLY A 63 -5.91 -20.89 2.43
C GLY A 63 -6.99 -21.57 3.27
N ARG A 64 -6.65 -22.66 3.96
CA ARG A 64 -7.64 -23.45 4.70
C ARG A 64 -8.39 -22.70 5.80
N GLU A 65 -7.74 -21.76 6.46
CA GLU A 65 -8.29 -21.08 7.64
C GLU A 65 -8.81 -19.68 7.34
N MET A 66 -8.28 -19.03 6.31
CA MET A 66 -8.60 -17.64 5.97
C MET A 66 -8.87 -17.49 4.48
N SER A 67 -9.88 -16.69 4.15
CA SER A 67 -10.12 -16.13 2.81
C SER A 67 -9.84 -14.63 2.81
N ALA A 68 -9.48 -14.08 1.67
CA ALA A 68 -9.36 -12.65 1.45
C ALA A 68 -10.33 -12.19 0.38
N PHE A 69 -10.94 -11.03 0.60
CA PHE A 69 -11.87 -10.41 -0.33
C PHE A 69 -11.48 -8.97 -0.63
N ALA A 70 -11.60 -8.57 -1.89
CA ALA A 70 -11.72 -7.18 -2.24
C ALA A 70 -13.20 -6.79 -2.13
N VAL A 71 -13.50 -5.83 -1.28
CA VAL A 71 -14.86 -5.30 -1.09
C VAL A 71 -14.86 -3.83 -1.51
N ALA A 72 -15.78 -3.44 -2.40
CA ALA A 72 -15.85 -2.08 -2.91
C ALA A 72 -17.28 -1.56 -2.96
N VAL A 73 -17.41 -0.24 -2.80
CA VAL A 73 -18.65 0.50 -3.06
C VAL A 73 -18.73 0.76 -4.57
N PRO A 74 -19.80 0.35 -5.26
CA PRO A 74 -19.98 0.66 -6.67
C PRO A 74 -20.46 2.11 -6.84
N GLU A 75 -19.56 3.07 -6.79
CA GLU A 75 -19.86 4.48 -6.98
C GLU A 75 -19.09 5.10 -8.16
N ASP A 76 -19.66 6.17 -8.72
CA ASP A 76 -19.04 6.98 -9.78
C ASP A 76 -18.16 8.08 -9.14
N PHE A 77 -16.87 8.06 -9.41
CA PHE A 77 -15.79 8.66 -8.62
C PHE A 77 -15.46 10.15 -8.89
N SER A 78 -16.23 10.92 -9.61
CA SER A 78 -15.71 12.08 -10.33
C SER A 78 -15.21 13.29 -9.51
N ALA A 79 -15.86 13.69 -8.40
CA ALA A 79 -15.53 14.96 -7.75
C ALA A 79 -14.57 14.84 -6.54
N GLN A 80 -14.59 13.73 -5.80
CA GLN A 80 -13.68 13.49 -4.69
C GLN A 80 -12.30 12.99 -5.14
N GLU A 81 -12.23 12.47 -6.35
CA GLU A 81 -11.04 11.85 -6.92
C GLU A 81 -9.92 12.85 -7.22
N GLU A 82 -10.21 14.03 -7.75
CA GLU A 82 -9.17 15.04 -8.05
C GLU A 82 -8.44 15.50 -6.79
N LYS A 83 -9.17 15.73 -5.71
CA LYS A 83 -8.57 16.09 -4.43
C LYS A 83 -7.69 14.95 -3.89
N ALA A 84 -8.20 13.73 -3.90
CA ALA A 84 -7.47 12.56 -3.44
C ALA A 84 -6.18 12.32 -4.24
N ILE A 85 -6.21 12.51 -5.56
CA ILE A 85 -5.04 12.44 -6.42
C ILE A 85 -4.03 13.54 -6.06
N ALA A 86 -4.49 14.77 -5.82
CA ALA A 86 -3.62 15.88 -5.44
C ALA A 86 -2.95 15.61 -4.08
N ASP A 87 -3.70 15.10 -3.12
CA ASP A 87 -3.21 14.73 -1.78
C ASP A 87 -2.13 13.62 -1.83
N ILE A 88 -2.33 12.60 -2.66
CA ILE A 88 -1.34 11.53 -2.87
C ILE A 88 -0.08 12.11 -3.52
N ARG A 89 -0.24 12.89 -4.59
CA ARG A 89 0.89 13.50 -5.31
C ARG A 89 1.72 14.40 -4.41
N GLN A 90 1.08 15.15 -3.52
CA GLN A 90 1.78 16.02 -2.58
C GLN A 90 2.66 15.22 -1.62
N ARG A 91 2.14 14.10 -1.09
CA ARG A 91 2.91 13.22 -0.19
C ARG A 91 4.04 12.51 -0.90
N GLN A 92 3.80 12.00 -2.11
CA GLN A 92 4.83 11.38 -2.93
C GLN A 92 5.96 12.35 -3.24
N ARG A 93 5.62 13.56 -3.73
CA ARG A 93 6.64 14.60 -4.01
C ARG A 93 7.45 14.95 -2.79
N PHE A 94 6.82 15.10 -1.62
CA PHE A 94 7.53 15.41 -0.38
C PHE A 94 8.59 14.35 -0.04
N ILE A 95 8.23 13.06 -0.15
CA ILE A 95 9.18 11.95 0.09
C ILE A 95 10.27 11.92 -0.98
N ASP A 96 9.90 12.06 -2.26
CA ASP A 96 10.84 12.03 -3.38
C ASP A 96 11.84 13.19 -3.29
N ASP A 97 11.39 14.41 -2.99
CA ASP A 97 12.22 15.61 -2.81
C ASP A 97 13.18 15.45 -1.63
N ALA A 98 12.71 14.86 -0.52
CA ALA A 98 13.56 14.56 0.63
C ALA A 98 14.61 13.51 0.27
N CYS A 99 14.23 12.39 -0.35
CA CYS A 99 15.16 11.36 -0.80
C CYS A 99 16.23 11.95 -1.73
N HIS A 100 15.81 12.75 -2.71
CA HIS A 100 16.73 13.44 -3.63
C HIS A 100 17.69 14.38 -2.90
N SER A 101 17.20 15.18 -1.97
CA SER A 101 17.99 16.14 -1.21
C SER A 101 19.05 15.49 -0.32
N PHE A 102 18.77 14.28 0.17
CA PHE A 102 19.73 13.52 0.99
C PHE A 102 20.54 12.49 0.20
N GLY A 103 20.31 12.36 -1.11
CA GLY A 103 21.01 11.39 -1.96
C GLY A 103 20.76 9.94 -1.54
N THR A 104 19.53 9.62 -1.14
CA THR A 104 19.14 8.27 -0.71
C THR A 104 17.97 7.74 -1.53
N ASP A 105 17.93 6.44 -1.76
CA ASP A 105 16.82 5.78 -2.46
C ASP A 105 15.59 5.54 -1.54
N SER A 106 15.78 5.64 -0.23
CA SER A 106 14.72 5.48 0.75
C SER A 106 15.07 6.20 2.06
N LEU A 107 14.11 6.92 2.65
CA LEU A 107 14.28 7.57 3.94
C LEU A 107 14.55 6.57 5.07
N ARG A 108 14.19 5.30 4.90
CA ARG A 108 14.54 4.22 5.83
C ARG A 108 16.05 4.06 6.02
N LEU A 109 16.84 4.42 5.01
CA LEU A 109 18.30 4.36 5.06
C LEU A 109 18.94 5.61 5.69
N LEU A 110 18.15 6.63 5.95
CA LEU A 110 18.65 7.89 6.51
C LEU A 110 18.56 7.83 8.05
N PRO A 111 19.69 7.87 8.77
CA PRO A 111 19.68 7.97 10.23
C PRO A 111 18.94 9.24 10.67
N ASP A 112 18.12 9.15 11.71
CA ASP A 112 17.31 10.27 12.25
C ASP A 112 16.47 10.98 11.16
N ALA A 113 15.86 10.15 10.27
CA ALA A 113 15.18 10.63 9.06
C ALA A 113 14.15 11.72 9.37
N GLN A 114 13.28 11.51 10.37
CA GLN A 114 12.24 12.46 10.72
C GLN A 114 12.83 13.83 11.06
N GLN A 115 13.79 13.89 11.97
CA GLN A 115 14.40 15.16 12.40
C GLN A 115 15.10 15.87 11.25
N ARG A 116 15.88 15.13 10.46
CA ARG A 116 16.66 15.68 9.34
C ARG A 116 15.76 16.21 8.22
N VAL A 117 14.70 15.47 7.89
CA VAL A 117 13.73 15.88 6.85
C VAL A 117 12.96 17.12 7.30
N LEU A 118 12.55 17.20 8.59
CA LEU A 118 11.87 18.39 9.10
C LEU A 118 12.78 19.62 9.14
N ASP A 119 14.05 19.47 9.50
CA ASP A 119 15.00 20.57 9.49
C ASP A 119 15.34 21.04 8.06
N TRP A 120 15.45 20.10 7.11
CA TRP A 120 15.55 20.41 5.70
C TRP A 120 14.32 21.19 5.21
N LEU A 121 13.11 20.75 5.54
CA LEU A 121 11.88 21.43 5.11
C LEU A 121 11.78 22.83 5.68
N LYS A 122 12.15 23.06 6.96
CA LYS A 122 12.24 24.39 7.55
C LYS A 122 13.21 25.31 6.79
N ALA A 123 14.37 24.77 6.40
CA ALA A 123 15.34 25.52 5.60
C ALA A 123 14.80 25.86 4.20
N VAL A 124 14.12 24.91 3.56
CA VAL A 124 13.45 25.12 2.27
C VAL A 124 12.36 26.19 2.36
N HIS A 125 11.51 26.14 3.41
CA HIS A 125 10.50 27.18 3.65
C HIS A 125 11.11 28.56 3.82
N LYS A 126 12.22 28.66 4.55
CA LYS A 126 12.93 29.93 4.76
C LYS A 126 13.46 30.54 3.46
N VAL A 127 13.92 29.70 2.53
CA VAL A 127 14.56 30.16 1.28
C VAL A 127 13.55 30.36 0.16
N TYR A 128 12.63 29.43 0.00
CA TYR A 128 11.73 29.35 -1.16
C TYR A 128 10.26 29.59 -0.83
N GLY A 129 9.90 29.79 0.45
CA GLY A 129 8.51 29.90 0.90
C GLY A 129 7.81 28.56 1.06
N GLU A 130 6.55 28.61 1.51
CA GLU A 130 5.74 27.43 1.81
C GLU A 130 4.83 26.99 0.65
N GLU A 131 4.72 27.79 -0.40
CA GLU A 131 3.79 27.53 -1.50
C GLU A 131 4.09 26.19 -2.19
N GLY A 132 3.04 25.36 -2.34
CA GLY A 132 3.13 24.03 -2.97
C GLY A 132 3.80 22.95 -2.10
N ARG A 133 4.18 23.26 -0.84
CA ARG A 133 4.85 22.36 0.10
C ARG A 133 3.96 22.04 1.30
N PRO A 134 4.17 20.89 1.99
CA PRO A 134 3.46 20.62 3.22
C PRO A 134 3.87 21.60 4.33
N SER A 135 2.95 21.93 5.24
CA SER A 135 3.32 22.62 6.48
C SER A 135 4.23 21.72 7.33
N ILE A 136 4.98 22.32 8.26
CA ILE A 136 5.84 21.55 9.19
C ILE A 136 5.02 20.58 10.01
N SER A 137 3.79 20.95 10.43
CA SER A 137 2.89 20.06 11.15
C SER A 137 2.50 18.86 10.33
N ALA A 138 2.03 19.08 9.09
CA ALA A 138 1.66 17.98 8.19
C ALA A 138 2.86 17.07 7.88
N ALA A 139 4.03 17.64 7.63
CA ALA A 139 5.24 16.85 7.38
C ALA A 139 5.65 16.02 8.61
N THR A 140 5.43 16.55 9.84
CA THR A 140 5.69 15.79 11.07
C THR A 140 4.79 14.56 11.17
N GLU A 141 3.49 14.71 10.89
CA GLU A 141 2.52 13.60 10.89
C GLU A 141 2.86 12.57 9.81
N TRP A 142 3.23 13.03 8.59
CA TRP A 142 3.59 12.13 7.49
C TRP A 142 4.87 11.34 7.78
N MET A 143 5.87 11.98 8.39
CA MET A 143 7.11 11.30 8.79
C MET A 143 6.88 10.31 9.91
N ALA A 144 6.05 10.65 10.91
CA ALA A 144 5.67 9.72 11.97
C ALA A 144 4.96 8.49 11.40
N PHE A 145 4.00 8.69 10.49
CA PHE A 145 3.35 7.59 9.79
C PHE A 145 4.34 6.73 9.02
N TYR A 146 5.29 7.34 8.29
CA TYR A 146 6.30 6.64 7.50
C TYR A 146 7.16 5.71 8.38
N GLU A 147 7.64 6.20 9.52
CA GLU A 147 8.44 5.41 10.46
C GLU A 147 7.63 4.27 11.06
N GLU A 148 6.45 4.55 11.61
CA GLU A 148 5.58 3.55 12.20
C GLU A 148 5.13 2.48 11.19
N GLU A 149 4.79 2.88 9.95
CA GLU A 149 4.37 1.93 8.92
C GLU A 149 5.54 1.04 8.47
N THR A 150 6.75 1.57 8.41
CA THR A 150 7.97 0.78 8.14
C THR A 150 8.17 -0.30 9.21
N GLU A 151 8.06 0.05 10.49
CA GLU A 151 8.14 -0.91 11.60
C GLU A 151 7.02 -1.95 11.54
N ARG A 152 5.78 -1.52 11.21
CA ARG A 152 4.63 -2.42 11.04
C ARG A 152 4.84 -3.42 9.92
N VAL A 153 5.38 -2.99 8.78
CA VAL A 153 5.70 -3.88 7.64
C VAL A 153 6.75 -4.91 8.03
N GLU A 154 7.81 -4.51 8.75
CA GLU A 154 8.83 -5.42 9.23
C GLU A 154 8.28 -6.45 10.24
N LYS A 155 7.43 -5.99 11.16
CA LYS A 155 6.75 -6.86 12.13
C LYS A 155 5.81 -7.83 11.43
N PHE A 156 5.04 -7.35 10.45
CA PHE A 156 4.15 -8.16 9.63
C PHE A 156 4.93 -9.25 8.88
N ALA A 157 6.03 -8.89 8.23
CA ALA A 157 6.90 -9.82 7.53
C ALA A 157 7.49 -10.91 8.46
N ARG A 158 7.91 -10.52 9.68
CA ARG A 158 8.37 -11.48 10.70
C ARG A 158 7.26 -12.43 11.14
N CYS A 159 6.04 -11.92 11.35
CA CYS A 159 4.90 -12.76 11.72
C CYS A 159 4.54 -13.78 10.63
N LEU A 160 4.55 -13.36 9.36
CA LEU A 160 4.34 -14.27 8.21
C LEU A 160 5.38 -15.41 8.20
N ARG A 161 6.67 -15.07 8.29
CA ARG A 161 7.78 -16.06 8.28
C ARG A 161 7.76 -17.00 9.48
N SER A 162 7.21 -16.55 10.60
CA SER A 162 7.12 -17.33 11.84
C SER A 162 5.77 -18.05 12.00
N HIS A 163 4.90 -18.02 10.98
CA HIS A 163 3.56 -18.62 11.01
C HIS A 163 2.69 -18.15 12.20
N ARG A 164 2.89 -16.89 12.65
CA ARG A 164 2.11 -16.29 13.73
C ARG A 164 0.90 -15.53 13.19
N GLY A 165 -0.02 -16.25 12.54
CA GLY A 165 -1.17 -15.69 11.84
C GLY A 165 -2.04 -14.78 12.70
N ALA A 166 -2.28 -15.10 13.96
CA ALA A 166 -3.12 -14.29 14.86
C ALA A 166 -2.56 -12.89 15.13
N GLU A 167 -1.24 -12.68 15.03
CA GLU A 167 -0.59 -11.40 15.26
C GLU A 167 -0.65 -10.46 14.02
N LEU A 168 -0.99 -10.98 12.85
CA LEU A 168 -1.03 -10.20 11.60
C LEU A 168 -2.20 -9.20 11.56
N PHE A 169 -3.37 -9.66 11.99
CA PHE A 169 -4.61 -8.87 11.85
C PHE A 169 -4.61 -7.61 12.72
N PRO A 170 -4.15 -7.63 13.99
CA PRO A 170 -3.96 -6.41 14.76
C PRO A 170 -3.01 -5.40 14.09
N ILE A 171 -1.96 -5.85 13.39
CA ILE A 171 -1.04 -4.96 12.66
C ILE A 171 -1.76 -4.28 11.50
N LEU A 172 -2.60 -5.02 10.74
CA LEU A 172 -3.39 -4.45 9.65
C LEU A 172 -4.41 -3.43 10.14
N LEU A 173 -5.09 -3.70 11.26
CA LEU A 173 -6.03 -2.75 11.87
C LEU A 173 -5.32 -1.48 12.35
N GLN A 174 -4.15 -1.59 12.97
CA GLN A 174 -3.34 -0.44 13.36
C GLN A 174 -2.89 0.37 12.14
N SER A 175 -2.45 -0.30 11.07
CA SER A 175 -2.08 0.35 9.81
C SER A 175 -3.26 1.11 9.19
N GLN A 176 -4.47 0.52 9.19
CA GLN A 176 -5.68 1.18 8.71
C GLN A 176 -6.01 2.43 9.53
N SER A 177 -5.97 2.33 10.85
CA SER A 177 -6.22 3.46 11.76
C SER A 177 -5.19 4.58 11.59
N SER A 178 -3.90 4.26 11.51
CA SER A 178 -2.85 5.26 11.30
C SER A 178 -2.95 5.93 9.93
N LEU A 179 -3.36 5.19 8.89
CA LEU A 179 -3.55 5.73 7.56
C LEU A 179 -4.66 6.80 7.53
N ALA A 180 -5.76 6.57 8.23
CA ALA A 180 -6.87 7.51 8.33
C ALA A 180 -6.53 8.71 9.24
N ASN A 181 -6.00 8.45 10.44
CA ASN A 181 -5.93 9.45 11.51
C ASN A 181 -4.60 10.22 11.56
N ILE A 182 -3.50 9.64 11.08
CA ILE A 182 -2.17 10.26 11.12
C ILE A 182 -1.75 10.71 9.72
N TYR A 183 -1.81 9.80 8.73
CA TYR A 183 -1.42 10.15 7.37
C TYR A 183 -2.46 11.02 6.66
N GLY A 184 -3.72 10.94 7.08
CA GLY A 184 -4.81 11.79 6.62
C GLY A 184 -5.16 11.61 5.13
N LEU A 185 -4.95 10.41 4.58
CA LEU A 185 -5.47 10.04 3.27
C LEU A 185 -6.84 9.37 3.41
N ASP A 186 -7.69 9.56 2.39
CA ASP A 186 -8.92 8.76 2.29
C ASP A 186 -8.55 7.27 2.26
N SER A 187 -9.07 6.53 3.19
CA SER A 187 -8.70 5.15 3.47
C SER A 187 -9.90 4.21 3.45
N ALA A 188 -11.03 4.63 2.90
CA ALA A 188 -12.28 3.87 2.94
C ALA A 188 -12.63 3.38 4.37
N GLU A 189 -12.48 4.26 5.37
CA GLU A 189 -12.57 3.92 6.79
C GLU A 189 -13.91 3.28 7.15
N LYS A 190 -15.02 3.88 6.69
CA LYS A 190 -16.38 3.34 6.92
C LYS A 190 -16.56 1.94 6.34
N LEU A 191 -15.96 1.68 5.18
CA LEU A 191 -16.01 0.35 4.57
C LEU A 191 -15.13 -0.65 5.33
N ALA A 192 -13.96 -0.23 5.82
CA ALA A 192 -13.10 -1.06 6.66
C ALA A 192 -13.76 -1.42 7.99
N GLU A 193 -14.50 -0.48 8.60
CA GLU A 193 -15.33 -0.74 9.78
C GLU A 193 -16.47 -1.69 9.46
N LEU A 194 -17.20 -1.46 8.37
CA LEU A 194 -18.33 -2.30 7.95
C LEU A 194 -17.90 -3.75 7.76
N VAL A 195 -16.83 -4.03 7.02
CA VAL A 195 -16.36 -5.41 6.81
C VAL A 195 -15.96 -6.09 8.12
N THR A 196 -15.43 -5.32 9.08
CA THR A 196 -15.07 -5.84 10.40
C THR A 196 -16.32 -6.18 11.21
N VAL A 197 -17.35 -5.32 11.22
CA VAL A 197 -18.65 -5.58 11.86
C VAL A 197 -19.35 -6.80 11.24
N ARG A 198 -19.18 -7.02 9.93
CA ARG A 198 -19.74 -8.16 9.18
C ARG A 198 -18.92 -9.44 9.34
N GLY A 199 -17.88 -9.45 10.15
CA GLY A 199 -17.14 -10.66 10.55
C GLY A 199 -15.74 -10.82 9.94
N ALA A 200 -15.20 -9.82 9.25
CA ALA A 200 -13.80 -9.81 8.91
C ALA A 200 -12.93 -9.63 10.16
N VAL A 201 -11.83 -10.34 10.26
CA VAL A 201 -10.84 -10.19 11.34
C VAL A 201 -9.95 -8.96 11.14
N ALA A 202 -9.84 -8.48 9.90
CA ALA A 202 -9.24 -7.21 9.55
C ALA A 202 -9.75 -6.72 8.20
N GLY A 203 -9.90 -5.41 8.07
CA GLY A 203 -10.14 -4.69 6.83
C GLY A 203 -9.11 -3.58 6.66
N ARG A 204 -8.53 -3.44 5.48
CA ARG A 204 -7.58 -2.38 5.17
C ARG A 204 -7.84 -1.82 3.78
N SER A 205 -7.72 -0.51 3.62
CA SER A 205 -7.82 0.15 2.32
C SER A 205 -6.98 -0.57 1.26
N ALA A 206 -7.60 -0.90 0.15
CA ALA A 206 -6.93 -1.55 -0.98
C ALA A 206 -5.95 -0.61 -1.68
N HIS A 207 -6.26 0.69 -1.64
CA HIS A 207 -5.43 1.76 -2.19
C HIS A 207 -5.72 3.06 -1.46
N ALA A 208 -4.83 3.46 -0.58
CA ALA A 208 -4.99 4.70 0.17
C ALA A 208 -5.14 5.92 -0.75
N GLY A 209 -6.12 6.74 -0.43
CA GLY A 209 -6.34 8.04 -1.05
C GLY A 209 -7.23 8.05 -2.29
N THR A 210 -7.46 6.93 -2.98
CA THR A 210 -8.25 6.93 -4.23
C THR A 210 -9.24 5.79 -4.33
N SER A 211 -9.40 4.98 -3.30
CA SER A 211 -10.16 3.74 -3.40
C SER A 211 -11.31 3.72 -2.40
N ASN A 212 -12.50 3.39 -2.89
CA ASN A 212 -13.62 2.96 -2.05
C ASN A 212 -13.61 1.45 -1.87
N ALA A 213 -12.44 0.85 -1.88
CA ALA A 213 -12.26 -0.58 -1.73
C ALA A 213 -11.35 -0.91 -0.55
N VAL A 214 -11.65 -2.03 0.10
CA VAL A 214 -10.83 -2.60 1.17
C VAL A 214 -10.49 -4.04 0.84
N ILE A 215 -9.37 -4.50 1.39
CA ILE A 215 -9.05 -5.92 1.46
C ILE A 215 -9.49 -6.41 2.83
N ALA A 216 -10.43 -7.35 2.86
CA ALA A 216 -10.97 -7.96 4.06
C ALA A 216 -10.45 -9.39 4.22
N TYR A 217 -10.00 -9.72 5.42
CA TYR A 217 -9.61 -11.09 5.79
C TYR A 217 -10.68 -11.72 6.65
N VAL A 218 -11.17 -12.87 6.25
CA VAL A 218 -12.34 -13.54 6.85
C VAL A 218 -12.01 -15.00 7.16
N PRO A 219 -12.44 -15.56 8.32
CA PRO A 219 -12.30 -16.98 8.55
C PRO A 219 -12.98 -17.79 7.43
N ALA A 220 -12.29 -18.78 6.85
CA ALA A 220 -12.76 -19.53 5.69
C ALA A 220 -14.16 -20.14 5.89
N LYS A 221 -14.47 -20.57 7.12
CA LYS A 221 -15.81 -21.10 7.48
C LYS A 221 -16.95 -20.10 7.34
N SER A 222 -16.65 -18.79 7.40
CA SER A 222 -17.63 -17.70 7.32
C SER A 222 -17.60 -16.98 5.96
N ALA A 223 -16.66 -17.34 5.08
CA ALA A 223 -16.38 -16.64 3.84
C ALA A 223 -17.61 -16.53 2.91
N HIS A 224 -18.35 -17.61 2.76
CA HIS A 224 -19.53 -17.64 1.89
C HIS A 224 -20.64 -16.68 2.38
N ASN A 225 -20.98 -16.74 3.66
CA ASN A 225 -22.01 -15.87 4.24
C ASN A 225 -21.57 -14.41 4.23
N PHE A 226 -20.31 -14.13 4.59
CA PHE A 226 -19.74 -12.80 4.52
C PHE A 226 -19.87 -12.19 3.12
N ALA A 227 -19.53 -12.94 2.07
CA ALA A 227 -19.64 -12.45 0.71
C ALA A 227 -21.09 -12.22 0.28
N ALA A 228 -22.00 -13.13 0.65
CA ALA A 228 -23.43 -13.02 0.33
C ALA A 228 -24.06 -11.80 1.01
N ASP A 229 -23.85 -11.63 2.32
CA ASP A 229 -24.41 -10.52 3.11
C ASP A 229 -23.97 -9.15 2.56
N LEU A 230 -22.69 -9.01 2.21
CA LEU A 230 -22.17 -7.75 1.65
C LEU A 230 -22.67 -7.50 0.21
N ALA A 231 -22.86 -8.56 -0.58
CA ALA A 231 -23.44 -8.45 -1.92
C ALA A 231 -24.92 -8.04 -1.84
N GLU A 232 -25.68 -8.55 -0.86
CA GLU A 232 -27.06 -8.12 -0.59
C GLU A 232 -27.13 -6.65 -0.14
N ASP A 233 -26.12 -6.15 0.58
CA ASP A 233 -25.95 -4.72 0.91
C ASP A 233 -25.59 -3.87 -0.31
N GLY A 234 -25.46 -4.45 -1.50
CA GLY A 234 -25.14 -3.76 -2.76
C GLY A 234 -23.65 -3.49 -2.98
N LEU A 235 -22.78 -4.14 -2.24
CA LEU A 235 -21.33 -4.01 -2.41
C LEU A 235 -20.79 -4.97 -3.47
N LEU A 236 -19.73 -4.55 -4.16
CA LEU A 236 -18.96 -5.45 -5.01
C LEU A 236 -18.00 -6.25 -4.13
N VAL A 237 -18.14 -7.58 -4.17
CA VAL A 237 -17.31 -8.49 -3.38
C VAL A 237 -16.62 -9.50 -4.31
N VAL A 238 -15.29 -9.52 -4.26
CA VAL A 238 -14.46 -10.41 -5.10
C VAL A 238 -13.52 -11.19 -4.20
N GLU A 239 -13.61 -12.52 -4.22
CA GLU A 239 -12.64 -13.35 -3.51
C GLU A 239 -11.28 -13.29 -4.21
N LEU A 240 -10.24 -13.08 -3.41
CA LEU A 240 -8.87 -12.97 -3.89
C LEU A 240 -8.16 -14.31 -3.78
N GLN A 241 -7.52 -14.69 -4.86
CA GLN A 241 -6.66 -15.87 -4.93
C GLN A 241 -5.22 -15.45 -5.21
N PRO A 242 -4.22 -16.14 -4.64
CA PRO A 242 -2.83 -15.92 -4.99
C PRO A 242 -2.59 -16.10 -6.49
N GLY A 243 -1.87 -15.18 -7.08
CA GLY A 243 -1.56 -15.18 -8.51
C GLY A 243 -0.07 -15.42 -8.79
N GLU A 244 0.20 -16.13 -9.88
CA GLU A 244 1.54 -16.26 -10.43
C GLU A 244 2.01 -14.94 -11.07
N ALA A 245 3.33 -14.78 -11.20
CA ALA A 245 3.89 -13.69 -11.98
C ALA A 245 3.42 -13.72 -13.43
N ALA A 246 3.26 -12.55 -14.03
CA ALA A 246 2.96 -12.42 -15.44
C ALA A 246 4.00 -13.16 -16.30
N ARG A 247 3.52 -13.92 -17.28
CA ARG A 247 4.32 -14.69 -18.22
C ARG A 247 4.05 -14.19 -19.63
N GLY A 248 5.06 -14.23 -20.51
CA GLY A 248 4.84 -14.02 -21.94
C GLY A 248 4.01 -15.17 -22.51
N GLU A 249 2.98 -14.87 -23.28
CA GLU A 249 2.32 -15.88 -24.10
C GLU A 249 3.31 -16.33 -25.16
N GLY A 250 3.57 -17.63 -25.25
CA GLY A 250 4.49 -18.24 -26.20
C GLY A 250 3.91 -18.36 -27.62
#